data_b977c21df11e913d3f0e4b624bd96f84
#
_entry.id   b977c21df11e913d3f0e4b624bd96f84
#
_cell.length_a   1.000
_cell.length_b   1.000
_cell.length_c   1.000
_cell.angle_alpha   90.00
_cell.angle_beta   90.00
_cell.angle_gamma   90.00
#
_symmetry.space_group_name_H-M   'P 1'
#
loop_
_entity.id
_entity.type
_entity.pdbx_description
1 polymer ?
#
loop_
_entity_poly.entity_id
_entity_poly.type
_entity_poly.pdbx_seq_one_letter_code
_entity_poly.pdbx_strand_id
1 'polypeptide(L)'
;RAKAAGVTTLVFTVDMPVPGARYRDMHSGMSGPNAAMRRIFQSMRHPQWALDVGVLGKPHDLGNISTYRGEPTKLEDYIGWLGENFDPSICWKDLEWVREFWDGPMVIKGILDEQDAKDAVSFGADGIVVSNHGGRQLDGVMSSAKALPRIADAVKDDLKIFVDSGIRTGLDVVR
;
A
#
# COMPACT_ATOMS: atom_id res chain seq x y z
N ARG A 1 -15.79 9.83 -7.11
CA ARG A 1 -16.18 9.54 -5.71
C ARG A 1 -15.20 10.19 -4.73
N ALA A 2 -13.88 9.98 -4.83
CA ALA A 2 -12.88 10.56 -3.92
C ALA A 2 -12.98 12.09 -3.84
N LYS A 3 -13.02 12.79 -4.98
CA LYS A 3 -13.24 14.25 -5.04
C LYS A 3 -14.54 14.68 -4.37
N ALA A 4 -15.64 13.97 -4.62
CA ALA A 4 -16.94 14.27 -4.01
C ALA A 4 -16.94 14.03 -2.48
N ALA A 5 -16.03 13.21 -1.97
CA ALA A 5 -15.80 12.97 -0.55
C ALA A 5 -14.81 13.98 0.09
N GLY A 6 -14.31 14.97 -0.66
CA GLY A 6 -13.40 15.99 -0.15
C GLY A 6 -11.92 15.55 -0.12
N VAL A 7 -11.55 14.48 -0.82
CA VAL A 7 -10.14 14.08 -0.96
C VAL A 7 -9.41 15.14 -1.80
N THR A 8 -8.30 15.65 -1.28
CA THR A 8 -7.51 16.71 -1.90
C THR A 8 -6.24 16.21 -2.59
N THR A 9 -5.71 15.07 -2.17
CA THR A 9 -4.44 14.55 -2.66
C THR A 9 -4.59 13.06 -2.98
N LEU A 10 -4.09 12.63 -4.14
CA LEU A 10 -4.03 11.23 -4.52
C LEU A 10 -2.64 10.67 -4.21
N VAL A 11 -2.56 9.59 -3.45
CA VAL A 11 -1.32 8.82 -3.28
C VAL A 11 -1.43 7.54 -4.10
N PHE A 12 -0.62 7.42 -5.15
CA PHE A 12 -0.62 6.27 -6.03
C PHE A 12 0.55 5.34 -5.68
N THR A 13 0.23 4.10 -5.29
CA THR A 13 1.22 3.11 -4.87
C THR A 13 1.68 2.27 -6.05
N VAL A 14 2.99 2.23 -6.33
CA VAL A 14 3.58 1.54 -7.50
C VAL A 14 4.43 0.33 -7.14
N ASP A 15 4.71 0.09 -5.87
CA ASP A 15 5.57 -1.01 -5.40
C ASP A 15 4.80 -2.31 -5.07
N MET A 16 3.62 -2.50 -5.66
CA MET A 16 2.75 -3.66 -5.45
C MET A 16 2.39 -4.37 -6.77
N PRO A 17 3.36 -4.85 -7.56
CA PRO A 17 3.05 -5.47 -8.86
C PRO A 17 2.35 -6.84 -8.72
N VAL A 18 2.58 -7.52 -7.59
CA VAL A 18 1.99 -8.82 -7.24
C VAL A 18 1.68 -8.88 -5.74
N PRO A 19 0.81 -9.78 -5.27
CA PRO A 19 0.61 -9.99 -3.84
C PRO A 19 1.91 -10.36 -3.14
N GLY A 20 2.32 -9.58 -2.13
CA GLY A 20 3.57 -9.79 -1.41
C GLY A 20 3.56 -11.08 -0.56
N ALA A 21 4.69 -11.78 -0.53
CA ALA A 21 4.90 -12.94 0.33
C ALA A 21 5.15 -12.49 1.77
N ARG A 22 4.11 -12.53 2.60
CA ARG A 22 4.22 -12.18 4.02
C ARG A 22 4.60 -13.41 4.85
N TYR A 23 5.88 -13.69 4.96
CA TYR A 23 6.41 -14.88 5.67
C TYR A 23 5.89 -15.01 7.10
N ARG A 24 5.71 -13.89 7.81
CA ARG A 24 5.14 -13.91 9.16
C ARG A 24 3.70 -14.43 9.18
N ASP A 25 2.87 -14.06 8.20
CA ASP A 25 1.50 -14.55 8.10
C ASP A 25 1.49 -16.05 7.79
N MET A 26 2.41 -16.52 6.95
CA MET A 26 2.59 -17.94 6.65
C MET A 26 3.06 -18.73 7.90
N HIS A 27 4.09 -18.27 8.59
CA HIS A 27 4.62 -18.92 9.79
C HIS A 27 3.63 -18.91 10.96
N SER A 28 2.83 -17.86 11.11
CA SER A 28 1.78 -17.79 12.14
C SER A 28 0.64 -18.78 11.86
N GLY A 29 0.57 -19.35 10.65
CA GLY A 29 -0.50 -20.22 10.18
C GLY A 29 -1.86 -19.50 10.03
N MET A 30 -1.84 -18.18 9.91
CA MET A 30 -3.02 -17.38 9.58
C MET A 30 -3.41 -17.51 8.09
N SER A 31 -2.53 -18.12 7.28
CA SER A 31 -2.76 -18.53 5.90
C SER A 31 -2.60 -20.05 5.76
N GLY A 32 -3.22 -20.65 4.75
CA GLY A 32 -3.12 -22.07 4.46
C GLY A 32 -4.28 -22.92 5.01
N PRO A 33 -4.21 -24.26 4.87
CA PRO A 33 -5.33 -25.17 5.10
C PRO A 33 -5.98 -25.11 6.47
N ASN A 34 -5.19 -24.83 7.50
CA ASN A 34 -5.65 -24.79 8.89
C ASN A 34 -5.91 -23.36 9.40
N ALA A 35 -5.89 -22.35 8.53
CA ALA A 35 -6.02 -20.95 8.91
C ALA A 35 -7.33 -20.65 9.64
N ALA A 36 -8.44 -21.23 9.22
CA ALA A 36 -9.76 -21.03 9.84
C ALA A 36 -9.76 -21.45 11.31
N MET A 37 -9.27 -22.67 11.62
CA MET A 37 -9.18 -23.14 13.00
C MET A 37 -8.25 -22.29 13.85
N ARG A 38 -7.10 -21.90 13.33
CA ARG A 38 -6.14 -21.04 14.04
C ARG A 38 -6.72 -19.67 14.35
N ARG A 39 -7.45 -19.06 13.41
CA ARG A 39 -8.17 -17.80 13.63
C ARG A 39 -9.20 -17.90 14.75
N ILE A 40 -9.97 -19.01 14.80
CA ILE A 40 -10.94 -19.25 15.88
C ILE A 40 -10.21 -19.32 17.23
N PHE A 41 -9.15 -20.13 17.36
CA PHE A 41 -8.38 -20.22 18.60
C PHE A 41 -7.78 -18.89 19.02
N GLN A 42 -7.29 -18.11 18.06
CA GLN A 42 -6.73 -16.79 18.35
C GLN A 42 -7.82 -15.83 18.81
N SER A 43 -9.00 -15.84 18.18
CA SER A 43 -10.14 -15.02 18.60
C SER A 43 -10.61 -15.34 20.02
N MET A 44 -10.62 -16.63 20.40
CA MET A 44 -10.94 -17.03 21.78
C MET A 44 -9.92 -16.51 22.81
N ARG A 45 -8.67 -16.34 22.42
CA ARG A 45 -7.62 -15.77 23.29
C ARG A 45 -7.69 -14.23 23.39
N HIS A 46 -8.43 -13.58 22.52
CA HIS A 46 -8.61 -12.14 22.48
C HIS A 46 -10.11 -11.79 22.47
N PRO A 47 -10.84 -12.05 23.58
CA PRO A 47 -12.29 -11.94 23.61
C PRO A 47 -12.80 -10.53 23.35
N GLN A 48 -12.08 -9.51 23.79
CA GLN A 48 -12.46 -8.12 23.51
C GLN A 48 -12.36 -7.84 22.00
N TRP A 49 -11.28 -8.25 21.34
CA TRP A 49 -11.16 -8.12 19.88
C TRP A 49 -12.26 -8.90 19.14
N ALA A 50 -12.59 -10.11 19.63
CA ALA A 50 -13.65 -10.92 19.05
C ALA A 50 -15.02 -10.25 19.16
N LEU A 51 -15.29 -9.56 20.27
CA LEU A 51 -16.50 -8.77 20.45
C LEU A 51 -16.49 -7.53 19.56
N ASP A 52 -15.46 -6.69 19.68
CA ASP A 52 -15.40 -5.38 19.01
C ASP A 52 -15.36 -5.51 17.48
N VAL A 53 -14.55 -6.43 16.97
CA VAL A 53 -14.41 -6.65 15.53
C VAL A 53 -15.34 -7.75 15.03
N GLY A 54 -15.39 -8.89 15.70
CA GLY A 54 -16.13 -10.06 15.22
C GLY A 54 -17.65 -9.90 15.29
N VAL A 55 -18.18 -9.20 16.28
CA VAL A 55 -19.61 -9.01 16.50
C VAL A 55 -20.05 -7.57 16.16
N LEU A 56 -19.44 -6.57 16.81
CA LEU A 56 -19.86 -5.17 16.69
C LEU A 56 -19.32 -4.51 15.42
N GLY A 57 -18.20 -4.99 14.89
CA GLY A 57 -17.57 -4.46 13.67
C GLY A 57 -18.23 -4.91 12.36
N LYS A 58 -19.34 -5.63 12.40
CA LYS A 58 -20.06 -6.04 11.18
C LYS A 58 -20.77 -4.85 10.52
N PRO A 59 -20.92 -4.90 9.18
CA PRO A 59 -20.52 -5.98 8.27
C PRO A 59 -19.00 -6.00 8.02
N HIS A 60 -18.40 -7.20 7.95
CA HIS A 60 -16.99 -7.37 7.55
C HIS A 60 -16.91 -7.29 6.03
N ASP A 61 -16.90 -6.08 5.52
CA ASP A 61 -16.94 -5.81 4.10
C ASP A 61 -15.85 -4.81 3.68
N LEU A 62 -15.37 -4.95 2.46
CA LEU A 62 -14.44 -4.02 1.85
C LEU A 62 -15.23 -3.03 1.00
N GLY A 63 -15.76 -2.00 1.65
CA GLY A 63 -16.77 -1.10 1.12
C GLY A 63 -16.51 -0.53 -0.28
N ASN A 64 -15.25 -0.28 -0.65
CA ASN A 64 -14.92 0.19 -2.01
C ASN A 64 -15.09 -0.92 -3.06
N ILE A 65 -14.70 -2.14 -2.70
CA ILE A 65 -14.77 -3.30 -3.61
C ILE A 65 -16.19 -3.81 -3.73
N SER A 66 -16.91 -3.95 -2.62
CA SER A 66 -18.31 -4.36 -2.61
C SER A 66 -19.19 -3.38 -3.38
N THR A 67 -18.91 -2.07 -3.27
CA THR A 67 -19.62 -1.08 -4.07
C THR A 67 -19.35 -1.20 -5.56
N TYR A 68 -18.12 -1.58 -5.95
CA TYR A 68 -17.77 -1.82 -7.35
C TYR A 68 -18.43 -3.09 -7.88
N ARG A 69 -18.45 -4.17 -7.09
CA ARG A 69 -19.06 -5.45 -7.44
C ARG A 69 -20.58 -5.43 -7.37
N GLY A 70 -21.16 -4.53 -6.59
CA GLY A 70 -22.62 -4.50 -6.34
C GLY A 70 -23.11 -5.51 -5.31
N GLU A 71 -22.21 -6.20 -4.61
CA GLU A 71 -22.51 -7.23 -3.61
C GLU A 71 -21.50 -7.21 -2.46
N PRO A 72 -21.87 -7.68 -1.24
CA PRO A 72 -20.94 -7.81 -0.12
C PRO A 72 -19.75 -8.72 -0.45
N THR A 73 -18.56 -8.33 -0.04
CA THR A 73 -17.32 -9.04 -0.36
C THR A 73 -16.87 -9.90 0.82
N LYS A 74 -16.73 -11.22 0.63
CA LYS A 74 -16.06 -12.12 1.57
C LYS A 74 -14.54 -12.06 1.38
N LEU A 75 -13.79 -12.54 2.37
CA LEU A 75 -12.32 -12.55 2.31
C LEU A 75 -11.80 -13.36 1.12
N GLU A 76 -12.40 -14.48 0.84
CA GLU A 76 -12.04 -15.35 -0.30
C GLU A 76 -12.25 -14.63 -1.63
N ASP A 77 -13.39 -13.96 -1.79
CA ASP A 77 -13.71 -13.16 -2.97
C ASP A 77 -12.72 -12.01 -3.16
N TYR A 78 -12.30 -11.37 -2.06
CA TYR A 78 -11.30 -10.31 -2.08
C TYR A 78 -9.93 -10.81 -2.56
N ILE A 79 -9.48 -11.97 -2.05
CA ILE A 79 -8.19 -12.54 -2.46
C ILE A 79 -8.22 -12.92 -3.96
N GLY A 80 -9.31 -13.50 -4.42
CA GLY A 80 -9.52 -13.79 -5.84
C GLY A 80 -9.49 -12.52 -6.68
N TRP A 81 -10.27 -11.53 -6.29
CA TRP A 81 -10.34 -10.23 -6.97
C TRP A 81 -8.98 -9.52 -7.01
N LEU A 82 -8.20 -9.56 -5.93
CA LEU A 82 -6.83 -9.04 -5.94
C LEU A 82 -5.98 -9.73 -7.00
N GLY A 83 -5.99 -11.07 -7.04
CA GLY A 83 -5.21 -11.83 -8.01
C GLY A 83 -5.56 -11.50 -9.47
N GLU A 84 -6.83 -11.22 -9.74
CA GLU A 84 -7.32 -10.85 -11.06
C GLU A 84 -7.02 -9.40 -11.46
N ASN A 85 -6.82 -8.51 -10.48
CA ASN A 85 -6.66 -7.08 -10.70
C ASN A 85 -5.24 -6.56 -10.43
N PHE A 86 -4.30 -7.41 -10.02
CA PHE A 86 -2.89 -7.04 -10.01
C PHE A 86 -2.32 -7.12 -11.42
N ASP A 87 -1.72 -6.03 -11.85
CA ASP A 87 -1.02 -5.95 -13.14
C ASP A 87 0.45 -5.61 -12.92
N PRO A 88 1.37 -6.57 -13.08
CA PRO A 88 2.80 -6.34 -12.93
C PRO A 88 3.44 -5.60 -14.11
N SER A 89 2.70 -5.36 -15.19
CA SER A 89 3.21 -4.70 -16.40
C SER A 89 3.07 -3.18 -16.38
N ILE A 90 2.42 -2.61 -15.36
CA ILE A 90 2.18 -1.16 -15.27
C ILE A 90 3.49 -0.39 -15.32
N CYS A 91 3.53 0.61 -16.20
CA CYS A 91 4.66 1.53 -16.38
C CYS A 91 4.19 3.00 -16.29
N TRP A 92 5.11 3.95 -16.41
CA TRP A 92 4.81 5.38 -16.33
C TRP A 92 3.72 5.85 -17.29
N LYS A 93 3.73 5.30 -18.51
CA LYS A 93 2.72 5.65 -19.53
C LYS A 93 1.31 5.25 -19.08
N ASP A 94 1.18 4.16 -18.34
CA ASP A 94 -0.13 3.70 -17.87
C ASP A 94 -0.70 4.59 -16.76
N LEU A 95 0.13 5.43 -16.13
CA LEU A 95 -0.32 6.41 -15.15
C LEU A 95 -0.95 7.66 -15.79
N GLU A 96 -0.76 7.90 -17.08
CA GLU A 96 -1.30 9.07 -17.77
C GLU A 96 -2.83 9.14 -17.65
N TRP A 97 -3.52 7.99 -17.79
CA TRP A 97 -4.97 7.97 -17.63
C TRP A 97 -5.43 8.33 -16.20
N VAL A 98 -4.63 8.05 -15.17
CA VAL A 98 -4.93 8.46 -13.79
C VAL A 98 -4.91 9.97 -13.70
N ARG A 99 -3.96 10.61 -14.38
CA ARG A 99 -3.83 12.07 -14.42
C ARG A 99 -5.00 12.74 -15.15
N GLU A 100 -5.59 12.09 -16.15
CA GLU A 100 -6.79 12.58 -16.83
C GLU A 100 -8.00 12.71 -15.88
N PHE A 101 -8.12 11.84 -14.89
CA PHE A 101 -9.20 11.85 -13.90
C PHE A 101 -8.88 12.64 -12.63
N TRP A 102 -7.59 12.85 -12.34
CA TRP A 102 -7.14 13.51 -11.13
C TRP A 102 -6.33 14.75 -11.43
N ASP A 103 -6.92 15.91 -11.24
CA ASP A 103 -6.34 17.25 -11.50
C ASP A 103 -5.70 17.87 -10.24
N GLY A 104 -5.83 17.24 -9.06
CA GLY A 104 -5.24 17.67 -7.79
C GLY A 104 -3.80 17.16 -7.60
N PRO A 105 -3.18 17.47 -6.46
CA PRO A 105 -1.86 16.95 -6.11
C PRO A 105 -1.80 15.44 -6.15
N MET A 106 -0.70 14.91 -6.75
CA MET A 106 -0.43 13.48 -6.86
C MET A 106 0.93 13.13 -6.28
N VAL A 107 0.95 12.13 -5.42
CA VAL A 107 2.16 11.60 -4.78
C VAL A 107 2.37 10.15 -5.22
N ILE A 108 3.53 9.83 -5.76
CA ILE A 108 3.87 8.46 -6.17
C ILE A 108 4.59 7.76 -5.02
N LYS A 109 4.04 6.64 -4.56
CA LYS A 109 4.57 5.90 -3.41
C LYS A 109 5.23 4.60 -3.83
N GLY A 110 6.42 4.31 -3.27
CA GLY A 110 7.16 3.08 -3.53
C GLY A 110 8.45 3.30 -4.33
N ILE A 111 8.95 4.53 -4.37
CA ILE A 111 10.16 4.90 -5.11
C ILE A 111 11.40 4.57 -4.27
N LEU A 112 12.34 3.82 -4.84
CA LEU A 112 13.64 3.46 -4.25
C LEU A 112 14.82 3.73 -5.17
N ASP A 113 14.54 4.09 -6.42
CA ASP A 113 15.56 4.38 -7.42
C ASP A 113 15.56 5.87 -7.80
N GLU A 114 16.75 6.39 -8.08
CA GLU A 114 16.96 7.79 -8.47
C GLU A 114 16.34 8.10 -9.83
N GLN A 115 16.39 7.15 -10.78
CA GLN A 115 15.82 7.35 -12.10
C GLN A 115 14.29 7.39 -12.02
N ASP A 116 13.68 6.50 -11.25
CA ASP A 116 12.22 6.52 -11.01
C ASP A 116 11.77 7.84 -10.36
N ALA A 117 12.61 8.42 -9.49
CA ALA A 117 12.31 9.74 -8.91
C ALA A 117 12.34 10.86 -9.97
N LYS A 118 13.30 10.84 -10.90
CA LYS A 118 13.37 11.77 -12.04
C LYS A 118 12.20 11.57 -13.01
N ASP A 119 11.80 10.32 -13.22
CA ASP A 119 10.65 10.00 -14.05
C ASP A 119 9.35 10.49 -13.41
N ALA A 120 9.24 10.44 -12.07
CA ALA A 120 8.12 11.04 -11.35
C ALA A 120 8.03 12.57 -11.54
N VAL A 121 9.19 13.28 -11.55
CA VAL A 121 9.25 14.71 -11.90
C VAL A 121 8.75 14.92 -13.33
N SER A 122 9.27 14.14 -14.26
CA SER A 122 8.91 14.25 -15.69
C SER A 122 7.43 13.94 -15.95
N PHE A 123 6.84 13.03 -15.19
CA PHE A 123 5.42 12.72 -15.20
C PHE A 123 4.56 13.86 -14.62
N GLY A 124 5.12 14.78 -13.87
CA GLY A 124 4.41 15.88 -13.20
C GLY A 124 3.78 15.48 -11.88
N ALA A 125 4.41 14.58 -11.12
CA ALA A 125 4.03 14.31 -9.75
C ALA A 125 4.37 15.50 -8.84
N ASP A 126 3.56 15.75 -7.82
CA ASP A 126 3.80 16.81 -6.83
C ASP A 126 4.70 16.32 -5.68
N GLY A 127 4.84 15.01 -5.55
CA GLY A 127 5.70 14.41 -4.53
C GLY A 127 5.91 12.91 -4.74
N ILE A 128 6.87 12.38 -3.99
CA ILE A 128 7.14 10.94 -3.91
C ILE A 128 7.23 10.48 -2.46
N VAL A 129 6.92 9.21 -2.21
CA VAL A 129 7.26 8.54 -0.95
C VAL A 129 8.38 7.54 -1.23
N VAL A 130 9.55 7.80 -0.67
CA VAL A 130 10.67 6.86 -0.65
C VAL A 130 10.30 5.73 0.31
N SER A 131 10.01 4.56 -0.25
CA SER A 131 9.36 3.48 0.48
C SER A 131 9.76 2.12 -0.07
N ASN A 132 10.02 1.15 0.82
CA ASN A 132 10.10 -0.26 0.48
C ASN A 132 8.89 -1.06 0.98
N HIS A 133 7.77 -0.38 1.22
CA HIS A 133 6.55 -0.97 1.74
C HIS A 133 6.74 -1.72 3.08
N GLY A 134 7.74 -1.33 3.87
CA GLY A 134 8.12 -2.01 5.11
C GLY A 134 8.69 -3.42 4.90
N GLY A 135 9.30 -3.70 3.73
CA GLY A 135 9.77 -5.03 3.34
C GLY A 135 8.66 -6.07 3.11
N ARG A 136 7.39 -5.62 3.01
CA ARG A 136 6.21 -6.50 2.94
C ARG A 136 5.89 -6.98 1.52
N GLN A 137 6.42 -6.31 0.51
CA GLN A 137 6.24 -6.68 -0.90
C GLN A 137 7.39 -7.54 -1.40
N LEU A 138 8.62 -7.10 -1.19
CA LEU A 138 9.81 -7.86 -1.48
C LEU A 138 10.80 -7.69 -0.34
N ASP A 139 11.11 -8.78 0.36
CA ASP A 139 12.12 -8.78 1.41
C ASP A 139 13.53 -8.66 0.81
N GLY A 140 14.44 -8.01 1.53
CA GLY A 140 15.82 -7.83 1.07
C GLY A 140 16.05 -6.67 0.09
N VAL A 141 15.04 -5.90 -0.30
CA VAL A 141 15.25 -4.66 -1.06
C VAL A 141 15.94 -3.59 -0.21
N MET A 142 16.49 -2.58 -0.88
CA MET A 142 17.14 -1.45 -0.22
C MET A 142 16.21 -0.78 0.79
N SER A 143 16.72 -0.41 1.97
CA SER A 143 15.95 0.38 2.93
C SER A 143 15.71 1.80 2.42
N SER A 144 14.55 2.36 2.75
CA SER A 144 14.21 3.74 2.39
C SER A 144 15.22 4.76 2.90
N ALA A 145 15.75 4.56 4.12
CA ALA A 145 16.79 5.40 4.69
C ALA A 145 18.09 5.39 3.85
N LYS A 146 18.45 4.25 3.24
CA LYS A 146 19.63 4.14 2.38
C LYS A 146 19.40 4.72 0.97
N ALA A 147 18.17 4.64 0.46
CA ALA A 147 17.80 5.20 -0.83
C ALA A 147 17.64 6.74 -0.78
N LEU A 148 17.13 7.26 0.33
CA LEU A 148 16.72 8.66 0.50
C LEU A 148 17.80 9.70 0.10
N PRO A 149 19.08 9.61 0.51
CA PRO A 149 20.05 10.65 0.19
C PRO A 149 20.23 10.87 -1.32
N ARG A 150 20.38 9.79 -2.10
CA ARG A 150 20.57 9.86 -3.55
C ARG A 150 19.33 10.41 -4.25
N ILE A 151 18.15 9.98 -3.82
CA ILE A 151 16.89 10.46 -4.35
C ILE A 151 16.71 11.95 -4.02
N ALA A 152 17.00 12.35 -2.78
CA ALA A 152 16.90 13.74 -2.36
C ALA A 152 17.84 14.63 -3.15
N ASP A 153 19.09 14.22 -3.33
CA ASP A 153 20.05 14.99 -4.14
C ASP A 153 19.61 15.16 -5.58
N ALA A 154 18.88 14.19 -6.14
CA ALA A 154 18.41 14.22 -7.51
C ALA A 154 17.20 15.11 -7.76
N VAL A 155 16.23 15.20 -6.79
CA VAL A 155 14.90 15.77 -7.08
C VAL A 155 14.32 16.67 -5.96
N LYS A 156 15.08 17.02 -4.93
CA LYS A 156 14.59 17.80 -3.78
C LYS A 156 14.07 19.21 -4.13
N ASP A 157 14.54 19.77 -5.24
CA ASP A 157 14.16 21.09 -5.69
C ASP A 157 12.93 21.06 -6.63
N ASP A 158 12.56 19.87 -7.13
CA ASP A 158 11.51 19.67 -8.12
C ASP A 158 10.17 19.20 -7.51
N LEU A 159 10.22 18.36 -6.47
CA LEU A 159 9.02 17.79 -5.85
C LEU A 159 9.18 17.57 -4.33
N LYS A 160 8.07 17.28 -3.65
CA LYS A 160 8.09 16.96 -2.22
C LYS A 160 8.50 15.52 -2.00
N ILE A 161 9.45 15.30 -1.07
CA ILE A 161 9.94 13.97 -0.73
C ILE A 161 9.43 13.60 0.66
N PHE A 162 8.71 12.50 0.72
CA PHE A 162 8.30 11.84 1.94
C PHE A 162 9.08 10.54 2.09
N VAL A 163 9.18 10.03 3.31
CA VAL A 163 9.82 8.74 3.58
C VAL A 163 8.99 7.94 4.56
N ASP A 164 8.88 6.65 4.32
CA ASP A 164 8.30 5.69 5.24
C ASP A 164 9.16 4.42 5.37
N SER A 165 8.63 3.38 5.98
CA SER A 165 9.28 2.10 6.21
C SER A 165 10.28 2.10 7.37
N GLY A 166 9.77 1.75 8.53
CA GLY A 166 10.57 1.51 9.74
C GLY A 166 10.78 2.73 10.64
N ILE A 167 10.33 3.90 10.25
CA ILE A 167 10.36 5.13 11.08
C ILE A 167 9.26 5.02 12.13
N ARG A 168 9.62 5.06 13.42
CA ARG A 168 8.69 4.89 14.55
C ARG A 168 8.74 6.02 15.56
N THR A 169 9.85 6.72 15.61
CA THR A 169 10.10 7.78 16.60
C THR A 169 10.84 8.95 15.96
N GLY A 170 10.82 10.11 16.62
CA GLY A 170 11.62 11.25 16.19
C GLY A 170 13.13 10.98 16.18
N LEU A 171 13.60 10.03 17.00
CA LEU A 171 14.99 9.61 16.98
C LEU A 171 15.41 8.94 15.66
N ASP A 172 14.49 8.19 15.05
CA ASP A 172 14.73 7.55 13.74
C ASP A 172 14.85 8.60 12.62
N VAL A 173 14.23 9.77 12.79
CA VAL A 173 14.32 10.88 11.83
C VAL A 173 15.66 11.63 11.97
N VAL A 174 16.23 11.67 13.17
CA VAL A 174 17.49 12.42 13.44
C VAL A 174 18.74 11.60 13.13
N ARG A 175 18.65 10.28 13.10
CA ARG A 175 19.76 9.36 12.79
C ARG A 175 20.02 9.22 11.31
#